data_91ae65928dfdd619c8e66c9006065669
#
_entry.id   91ae65928dfdd619c8e66c9006065669
#
_cell.length_a   1.000
_cell.length_b   1.000
_cell.length_c   1.000
_cell.angle_alpha   90.00
_cell.angle_beta   90.00
_cell.angle_gamma   90.00
#
_symmetry.space_group_name_H-M   'P 1'
#
loop_
_entity.id
_entity.type
_entity.pdbx_description
1 polymer ?
#
loop_
_entity_poly.entity_id
_entity_poly.type
_entity_poly.pdbx_seq_one_letter_code
_entity_poly.pdbx_strand_id
1 'polypeptide(L)'
;AFQDENNLDVEFERRGATISKEINLMQYFIADDRKRSIPQYNEKTCMYFPRMYSTQGRHVKAYKVWSDYDPEPQRDVRGRVITVKKPVGGGRTDKVALLKPSQGENFRFFANYQFNYMYWRYFMWNFTGRQNDIQGHGIALPGDAVLKGNWLSGVPFVDNAHLGDQSTLPKSLKENPGRNEYYFLPLILGIIGMIYHFVKHRQDAWIVLLLFLMTGFAIILYLNQTPF
;
A
#
# COMPACT_ATOMS: atom_id res chain seq x y z
N ALA A 1 1.37 -35.67 -2.33
CA ALA A 1 0.12 -36.41 -2.17
C ALA A 1 0.30 -37.78 -2.81
N PHE A 2 0.07 -38.83 -2.07
CA PHE A 2 0.05 -40.19 -2.64
C PHE A 2 -1.32 -40.39 -3.24
N GLN A 3 -1.36 -40.69 -4.54
CA GLN A 3 -2.58 -41.15 -5.19
C GLN A 3 -2.44 -42.62 -5.50
N ASP A 4 -3.53 -43.35 -5.53
CA ASP A 4 -3.51 -44.76 -5.90
C ASP A 4 -3.16 -44.92 -7.39
N GLU A 5 -2.75 -46.12 -7.78
CA GLU A 5 -2.30 -46.42 -9.15
C GLU A 5 -3.33 -46.08 -10.22
N ASN A 6 -4.63 -46.22 -9.92
CA ASN A 6 -5.70 -45.94 -10.86
C ASN A 6 -5.85 -44.42 -11.18
N ASN A 7 -5.61 -43.60 -10.18
CA ASN A 7 -5.63 -42.15 -10.36
C ASN A 7 -4.42 -41.63 -11.15
N LEU A 8 -3.28 -42.27 -10.99
CA LEU A 8 -2.07 -41.95 -11.74
C LEU A 8 -2.26 -42.26 -13.23
N ASP A 9 -2.79 -43.43 -13.58
CA ASP A 9 -3.02 -43.82 -14.98
C ASP A 9 -3.93 -42.85 -15.70
N VAL A 10 -5.03 -42.47 -15.09
CA VAL A 10 -5.99 -41.50 -15.64
C VAL A 10 -5.40 -40.12 -15.86
N GLU A 11 -4.56 -39.66 -14.92
CA GLU A 11 -3.92 -38.34 -15.02
C GLU A 11 -2.88 -38.27 -16.12
N PHE A 12 -2.11 -39.36 -16.30
CA PHE A 12 -1.12 -39.46 -17.37
C PHE A 12 -1.75 -39.67 -18.76
N GLU A 13 -2.82 -40.43 -18.86
CA GLU A 13 -3.59 -40.56 -20.12
C GLU A 13 -4.16 -39.21 -20.59
N ARG A 14 -4.70 -38.41 -19.66
CA ARG A 14 -5.18 -37.06 -19.97
C ARG A 14 -4.09 -36.13 -20.50
N ARG A 15 -2.84 -36.37 -20.13
CA ARG A 15 -1.67 -35.58 -20.56
C ARG A 15 -0.98 -36.16 -21.79
N GLY A 16 -1.49 -37.26 -22.34
CA GLY A 16 -0.89 -37.93 -23.50
C GLY A 16 0.41 -38.66 -23.22
N ALA A 17 0.67 -39.01 -21.95
CA ALA A 17 1.82 -39.79 -21.53
C ALA A 17 1.41 -41.26 -21.41
N THR A 18 2.15 -42.15 -22.05
CA THR A 18 1.98 -43.60 -21.93
C THR A 18 2.85 -44.11 -20.80
N ILE A 19 2.24 -44.67 -19.77
CA ILE A 19 2.99 -45.32 -18.66
C ILE A 19 3.02 -46.80 -18.94
N SER A 20 4.23 -47.36 -19.01
CA SER A 20 4.39 -48.83 -18.99
C SER A 20 4.17 -49.36 -17.59
N LYS A 21 3.39 -50.41 -17.41
CA LYS A 21 3.01 -51.06 -16.14
C LYS A 21 4.15 -51.60 -15.29
N GLU A 22 5.39 -51.46 -15.73
CA GLU A 22 6.56 -52.08 -15.07
C GLU A 22 7.39 -51.15 -14.18
N ILE A 23 6.95 -49.89 -14.00
CA ILE A 23 7.75 -48.93 -13.20
C ILE A 23 7.22 -48.86 -11.78
N ASN A 24 7.68 -49.75 -10.93
CA ASN A 24 7.59 -49.72 -9.46
C ASN A 24 8.48 -48.63 -8.83
N LEU A 25 8.57 -47.48 -9.44
CA LEU A 25 9.32 -46.35 -8.91
C LEU A 25 8.33 -45.30 -8.43
N MET A 26 8.48 -44.85 -7.18
CA MET A 26 7.83 -43.68 -6.67
C MET A 26 8.23 -42.49 -7.57
N GLN A 27 7.39 -42.16 -8.54
CA GLN A 27 7.59 -40.98 -9.37
C GLN A 27 6.79 -39.83 -8.78
N TYR A 28 7.49 -38.73 -8.53
CA TYR A 28 6.82 -37.46 -8.24
C TYR A 28 6.15 -36.98 -9.48
N PHE A 29 4.85 -36.76 -9.44
CA PHE A 29 4.14 -36.07 -10.50
C PHE A 29 3.58 -34.75 -9.97
N ILE A 30 3.42 -33.79 -10.87
CA ILE A 30 2.83 -32.50 -10.54
C ILE A 30 1.32 -32.71 -10.41
N ALA A 31 0.83 -32.86 -9.17
CA ALA A 31 -0.60 -33.02 -8.87
C ALA A 31 -1.40 -31.75 -9.17
N ASP A 32 -0.76 -30.59 -9.10
CA ASP A 32 -1.36 -29.30 -9.43
C ASP A 32 -0.40 -28.49 -10.30
N ASP A 33 -0.77 -28.30 -11.56
CA ASP A 33 -0.09 -27.35 -12.43
C ASP A 33 -0.59 -25.95 -12.13
N ARG A 34 0.13 -25.24 -11.28
CA ARG A 34 -0.19 -23.85 -10.91
C ARG A 34 -0.37 -22.89 -12.09
N LYS A 35 0.08 -23.27 -13.28
CA LYS A 35 -0.23 -22.53 -14.50
C LYS A 35 -1.71 -22.52 -14.84
N ARG A 36 -2.48 -23.51 -14.36
CA ARG A 36 -3.94 -23.53 -14.51
C ARG A 36 -4.68 -22.64 -13.50
N SER A 37 -4.01 -22.25 -12.43
CA SER A 37 -4.56 -21.38 -11.38
C SER A 37 -4.17 -19.90 -11.55
N ILE A 38 -3.65 -19.49 -12.71
CA ILE A 38 -3.40 -18.07 -12.98
C ILE A 38 -4.75 -17.35 -12.98
N PRO A 39 -4.95 -16.39 -12.05
CA PRO A 39 -6.21 -15.67 -11.97
C PRO A 39 -6.44 -14.91 -13.29
N GLN A 40 -7.56 -15.19 -13.94
CA GLN A 40 -8.00 -14.42 -15.10
C GLN A 40 -8.66 -13.13 -14.59
N TYR A 41 -7.96 -12.04 -14.74
CA TYR A 41 -8.49 -10.72 -14.37
C TYR A 41 -9.47 -10.24 -15.44
N ASN A 42 -10.58 -9.67 -15.00
CA ASN A 42 -11.49 -8.98 -15.89
C ASN A 42 -10.85 -7.68 -16.36
N GLU A 43 -10.57 -7.55 -17.66
CA GLU A 43 -9.94 -6.37 -18.26
C GLU A 43 -10.66 -5.05 -17.92
N LYS A 44 -11.99 -5.08 -17.74
CA LYS A 44 -12.78 -3.91 -17.36
C LYS A 44 -12.43 -3.37 -15.95
N THR A 45 -11.91 -4.24 -15.09
CA THR A 45 -11.51 -3.88 -13.72
C THR A 45 -10.02 -3.58 -13.60
N CYS A 46 -9.22 -3.93 -14.61
CA CYS A 46 -7.80 -3.69 -14.62
C CYS A 46 -7.49 -2.19 -14.79
N MET A 47 -6.40 -1.75 -14.18
CA MET A 47 -5.86 -0.40 -14.33
C MET A 47 -4.35 -0.40 -14.10
N TYR A 48 -3.65 0.60 -14.65
CA TYR A 48 -2.18 0.64 -14.63
C TYR A 48 -1.58 0.91 -13.26
N PHE A 49 -2.19 1.67 -12.42
CA PHE A 49 -1.67 2.02 -11.09
C PHE A 49 -2.77 1.89 -10.04
N PRO A 50 -3.23 0.65 -9.75
CA PRO A 50 -4.32 0.44 -8.80
C PRO A 50 -3.84 0.72 -7.38
N ARG A 51 -4.50 1.66 -6.70
CA ARG A 51 -4.23 1.99 -5.29
C ARG A 51 -5.43 1.74 -4.40
N MET A 52 -6.61 2.14 -4.85
CA MET A 52 -7.86 1.99 -4.13
C MET A 52 -8.57 0.70 -4.57
N TYR A 53 -8.31 -0.40 -3.91
CA TYR A 53 -8.87 -1.71 -4.29
C TYR A 53 -9.86 -2.28 -3.28
N SER A 54 -9.83 -1.80 -2.03
CA SER A 54 -10.70 -2.34 -0.98
C SER A 54 -12.12 -1.80 -1.08
N THR A 55 -13.09 -2.71 -0.97
CA THR A 55 -14.52 -2.39 -0.96
C THR A 55 -15.13 -2.27 0.44
N GLN A 56 -14.31 -2.37 1.49
CA GLN A 56 -14.79 -2.21 2.86
C GLN A 56 -15.27 -0.77 3.10
N GLY A 57 -16.43 -0.62 3.73
CA GLY A 57 -17.07 0.68 3.89
C GLY A 57 -16.20 1.74 4.61
N ARG A 58 -15.40 1.33 5.60
CA ARG A 58 -14.44 2.23 6.27
C ARG A 58 -13.33 2.72 5.32
N HIS A 59 -12.79 1.82 4.48
CA HIS A 59 -11.75 2.17 3.51
C HIS A 59 -12.30 3.08 2.42
N VAL A 60 -13.51 2.82 1.94
CA VAL A 60 -14.18 3.70 0.95
C VAL A 60 -14.41 5.10 1.51
N LYS A 61 -14.82 5.23 2.78
CA LYS A 61 -14.93 6.53 3.44
C LYS A 61 -13.59 7.26 3.51
N ALA A 62 -12.52 6.54 3.87
CA ALA A 62 -11.17 7.11 3.90
C ALA A 62 -10.66 7.49 2.50
N TYR A 63 -10.94 6.69 1.46
CA TYR A 63 -10.60 7.05 0.08
C TYR A 63 -11.25 8.37 -0.36
N LYS A 64 -12.51 8.60 0.00
CA LYS A 64 -13.18 9.88 -0.28
C LYS A 64 -12.43 11.06 0.31
N VAL A 65 -11.96 10.93 1.55
CA VAL A 65 -11.26 12.02 2.24
C VAL A 65 -9.84 12.25 1.68
N TRP A 66 -9.11 11.16 1.37
CA TRP A 66 -7.72 11.26 0.94
C TRP A 66 -7.51 11.55 -0.54
N SER A 67 -8.50 11.28 -1.39
CA SER A 67 -8.36 11.40 -2.85
C SER A 67 -9.50 12.13 -3.55
N ASP A 68 -10.46 12.68 -2.81
CA ASP A 68 -11.72 13.20 -3.36
C ASP A 68 -12.44 12.15 -4.24
N TYR A 69 -12.34 10.89 -3.83
CA TYR A 69 -12.92 9.77 -4.55
C TYR A 69 -14.45 9.88 -4.55
N ASP A 70 -15.00 10.09 -5.75
CA ASP A 70 -16.44 10.04 -5.98
C ASP A 70 -16.77 8.83 -6.86
N PRO A 71 -17.28 7.73 -6.25
CA PRO A 71 -17.51 6.49 -6.95
C PRO A 71 -18.74 6.57 -7.87
N GLU A 72 -18.57 7.12 -9.05
CA GLU A 72 -19.58 7.06 -10.08
C GLU A 72 -19.58 5.71 -10.83
N PRO A 73 -20.77 5.20 -11.20
CA PRO A 73 -20.88 4.02 -12.03
C PRO A 73 -20.17 4.19 -13.38
N GLN A 74 -19.24 3.30 -13.67
CA GLN A 74 -18.59 3.27 -14.99
C GLN A 74 -19.62 2.95 -16.08
N ARG A 75 -19.56 3.68 -17.20
CA ARG A 75 -20.44 3.52 -18.34
C ARG A 75 -19.67 3.03 -19.57
N ASP A 76 -20.34 2.23 -20.39
CA ASP A 76 -19.79 1.82 -21.69
C ASP A 76 -19.88 2.96 -22.72
N VAL A 77 -19.34 2.74 -23.92
CA VAL A 77 -19.37 3.69 -25.05
C VAL A 77 -20.80 4.10 -25.45
N ARG A 78 -21.81 3.30 -25.07
CA ARG A 78 -23.24 3.53 -25.32
C ARG A 78 -23.95 4.16 -24.11
N GLY A 79 -23.23 4.59 -23.07
CA GLY A 79 -23.76 5.20 -21.86
C GLY A 79 -24.41 4.24 -20.86
N ARG A 80 -24.37 2.93 -21.08
CA ARG A 80 -24.95 1.92 -20.17
C ARG A 80 -24.00 1.63 -19.02
N VAL A 81 -24.55 1.50 -17.80
CA VAL A 81 -23.77 1.17 -16.60
C VAL A 81 -23.13 -0.22 -16.76
N ILE A 82 -21.82 -0.28 -16.59
CA ILE A 82 -21.08 -1.55 -16.55
C ILE A 82 -21.36 -2.23 -15.22
N THR A 83 -21.85 -3.46 -15.25
CA THR A 83 -22.12 -4.25 -14.06
C THR A 83 -21.15 -5.41 -13.92
N VAL A 84 -20.78 -5.75 -12.68
CA VAL A 84 -19.98 -6.94 -12.32
C VAL A 84 -20.80 -7.85 -11.43
N LYS A 85 -20.65 -9.15 -11.59
CA LYS A 85 -21.25 -10.13 -10.70
C LYS A 85 -20.47 -10.14 -9.38
N LYS A 86 -21.15 -9.88 -8.26
CA LYS A 86 -20.56 -9.96 -6.91
C LYS A 86 -21.22 -11.13 -6.17
N PRO A 87 -20.45 -12.05 -5.59
CA PRO A 87 -21.01 -13.12 -4.78
C PRO A 87 -21.63 -12.52 -3.49
N VAL A 88 -22.86 -12.86 -3.22
CA VAL A 88 -23.63 -12.43 -2.04
C VAL A 88 -24.04 -13.68 -1.31
N GLY A 89 -23.21 -14.29 -0.52
CA GLY A 89 -23.51 -15.46 0.31
C GLY A 89 -24.56 -16.47 -0.23
N GLY A 90 -24.50 -17.72 0.17
CA GLY A 90 -25.48 -18.73 -0.24
C GLY A 90 -25.47 -19.10 -1.74
N GLY A 91 -24.34 -18.92 -2.43
CA GLY A 91 -24.18 -19.26 -3.84
C GLY A 91 -24.88 -18.31 -4.83
N ARG A 92 -25.46 -17.22 -4.35
CA ARG A 92 -26.10 -16.20 -5.20
C ARG A 92 -25.10 -15.14 -5.65
N THR A 93 -25.29 -14.62 -6.86
CA THR A 93 -24.51 -13.51 -7.41
C THR A 93 -25.43 -12.37 -7.80
N ASP A 94 -25.17 -11.18 -7.27
CA ASP A 94 -25.87 -9.97 -7.68
C ASP A 94 -25.07 -9.18 -8.71
N LYS A 95 -25.78 -8.51 -9.61
CA LYS A 95 -25.17 -7.56 -10.55
C LYS A 95 -25.06 -6.21 -9.87
N VAL A 96 -23.81 -5.82 -9.57
CA VAL A 96 -23.51 -4.52 -8.94
C VAL A 96 -22.83 -3.62 -9.97
N ALA A 97 -23.15 -2.32 -9.94
CA ALA A 97 -22.47 -1.34 -10.79
C ALA A 97 -20.96 -1.35 -10.50
N LEU A 98 -20.17 -1.31 -11.56
CA LEU A 98 -18.72 -1.23 -11.45
C LEU A 98 -18.33 0.20 -11.02
N LEU A 99 -17.84 0.33 -9.80
CA LEU A 99 -17.29 1.56 -9.26
C LEU A 99 -15.77 1.46 -9.37
N LYS A 100 -15.20 2.11 -10.36
CA LYS A 100 -13.76 2.07 -10.62
C LYS A 100 -13.18 3.47 -10.42
N PRO A 101 -12.18 3.64 -9.55
CA PRO A 101 -11.52 4.94 -9.40
C PRO A 101 -10.81 5.35 -10.69
N SER A 102 -10.74 6.62 -10.96
CA SER A 102 -9.94 7.18 -12.04
C SER A 102 -8.44 7.08 -11.74
N GLN A 103 -7.60 7.23 -12.76
CA GLN A 103 -6.15 7.28 -12.57
C GLN A 103 -5.72 8.48 -11.70
N GLY A 104 -6.40 9.62 -11.87
CA GLY A 104 -6.13 10.82 -11.08
C GLY A 104 -6.45 10.64 -9.59
N GLU A 105 -7.56 9.97 -9.27
CA GLU A 105 -7.93 9.65 -7.88
C GLU A 105 -6.95 8.66 -7.25
N ASN A 106 -6.54 7.61 -7.99
CA ASN A 106 -5.50 6.69 -7.52
C ASN A 106 -4.18 7.40 -7.24
N PHE A 107 -3.78 8.33 -8.11
CA PHE A 107 -2.56 9.11 -7.91
C PHE A 107 -2.68 10.06 -6.72
N ARG A 108 -3.82 10.74 -6.54
CA ARG A 108 -4.07 11.57 -5.34
C ARG A 108 -4.03 10.76 -4.06
N PHE A 109 -4.65 9.58 -4.06
CA PHE A 109 -4.57 8.68 -2.91
C PHE A 109 -3.13 8.25 -2.60
N PHE A 110 -2.37 7.88 -3.63
CA PHE A 110 -0.96 7.55 -3.46
C PHE A 110 -0.17 8.73 -2.89
N ALA A 111 -0.29 9.92 -3.48
CA ALA A 111 0.46 11.11 -3.06
C ALA A 111 0.10 11.56 -1.64
N ASN A 112 -1.19 11.67 -1.34
CA ASN A 112 -1.64 12.22 -0.07
C ASN A 112 -1.57 11.20 1.08
N TYR A 113 -2.04 9.98 0.85
CA TYR A 113 -2.07 8.97 1.91
C TYR A 113 -0.79 8.15 1.96
N GLN A 114 -0.46 7.41 0.88
CA GLN A 114 0.62 6.44 0.94
C GLN A 114 2.00 7.10 1.00
N PHE A 115 2.24 8.12 0.18
CA PHE A 115 3.51 8.83 0.19
C PHE A 115 3.59 9.85 1.34
N ASN A 116 2.71 10.85 1.37
CA ASN A 116 2.82 11.96 2.34
C ASN A 116 2.52 11.50 3.78
N TYR A 117 1.34 10.90 4.00
CA TYR A 117 0.94 10.55 5.37
C TYR A 117 1.67 9.32 5.91
N MET A 118 1.79 8.22 5.13
CA MET A 118 2.42 7.00 5.63
C MET A 118 3.95 7.09 5.61
N TYR A 119 4.56 7.51 4.51
CA TYR A 119 6.00 7.50 4.36
C TYR A 119 6.68 8.80 4.81
N TRP A 120 6.32 9.93 4.19
CA TRP A 120 7.00 11.21 4.43
C TRP A 120 6.85 11.66 5.88
N ARG A 121 5.65 11.58 6.43
CA ARG A 121 5.41 11.87 7.86
C ARG A 121 6.28 11.01 8.77
N TYR A 122 6.37 9.69 8.52
CA TYR A 122 7.19 8.79 9.32
C TYR A 122 8.69 9.03 9.12
N PHE A 123 9.13 9.33 7.90
CA PHE A 123 10.49 9.73 7.61
C PHE A 123 10.87 10.99 8.40
N MET A 124 10.07 12.05 8.30
CA MET A 124 10.31 13.29 9.04
C MET A 124 10.25 13.07 10.54
N TRP A 125 9.35 12.22 11.03
CA TRP A 125 9.22 11.85 12.43
C TRP A 125 10.52 11.26 13.02
N ASN A 126 11.30 10.53 12.22
CA ASN A 126 12.58 9.98 12.64
C ASN A 126 13.76 10.97 12.53
N PHE A 127 13.69 11.91 11.59
CA PHE A 127 14.82 12.78 11.27
C PHE A 127 14.68 14.23 11.77
N THR A 128 13.48 14.66 12.12
CA THR A 128 13.25 16.05 12.60
C THR A 128 12.71 16.12 14.01
N GLY A 129 11.97 15.11 14.45
CA GLY A 129 11.37 15.02 15.77
C GLY A 129 9.89 14.65 15.73
N ARG A 130 9.28 14.54 16.90
CA ARG A 130 7.96 13.97 17.12
C ARG A 130 7.07 14.90 17.92
N GLN A 131 5.83 15.07 17.46
CA GLN A 131 4.82 15.77 18.23
C GLN A 131 4.36 14.94 19.45
N ASN A 132 4.07 13.66 19.26
CA ASN A 132 3.71 12.67 20.26
C ASN A 132 3.74 11.25 19.62
N ASP A 133 3.55 10.24 20.45
CA ASP A 133 3.50 8.83 20.07
C ASP A 133 2.07 8.30 19.86
N ILE A 134 1.07 9.17 19.83
CA ILE A 134 -0.34 8.79 19.68
C ILE A 134 -0.61 8.50 18.21
N GLN A 135 -1.10 7.31 17.91
CA GLN A 135 -1.50 6.96 16.57
C GLN A 135 -2.68 7.82 16.10
N GLY A 136 -2.50 8.49 14.96
CA GLY A 136 -3.55 9.26 14.31
C GLY A 136 -4.01 8.61 13.00
N HIS A 137 -5.16 9.08 12.50
CA HIS A 137 -5.72 8.69 11.21
C HIS A 137 -5.63 9.83 10.18
N GLY A 138 -4.82 10.84 10.46
CA GLY A 138 -4.65 12.02 9.62
C GLY A 138 -5.98 12.75 9.39
N ILE A 139 -6.19 13.22 8.17
CA ILE A 139 -7.41 13.95 7.80
C ILE A 139 -8.68 13.07 7.80
N ALA A 140 -8.56 11.77 7.92
CA ALA A 140 -9.72 10.87 7.95
C ALA A 140 -10.56 11.00 9.24
N LEU A 141 -9.96 11.51 10.34
CA LEU A 141 -10.68 11.82 11.57
C LEU A 141 -10.46 13.28 11.99
N PRO A 142 -11.52 13.97 12.42
CA PRO A 142 -11.41 15.36 12.87
C PRO A 142 -10.39 15.52 13.99
N GLY A 143 -9.48 16.49 13.84
CA GLY A 143 -8.44 16.81 14.81
C GLY A 143 -7.20 15.93 14.76
N ASP A 144 -7.26 14.71 14.25
CA ASP A 144 -6.09 13.81 14.17
C ASP A 144 -4.98 14.38 13.30
N ALA A 145 -5.35 15.11 12.23
CA ALA A 145 -4.40 15.70 11.29
C ALA A 145 -3.37 16.64 11.95
N VAL A 146 -3.75 17.31 13.01
CA VAL A 146 -2.90 18.32 13.69
C VAL A 146 -2.47 17.91 15.10
N LEU A 147 -3.15 16.93 15.72
CA LEU A 147 -2.94 16.62 17.15
C LEU A 147 -2.22 15.29 17.39
N LYS A 148 -2.20 14.38 16.42
CA LYS A 148 -1.75 13.01 16.69
C LYS A 148 -0.66 12.52 15.74
N GLY A 149 0.45 12.07 16.31
CA GLY A 149 1.48 11.32 15.63
C GLY A 149 2.16 12.03 14.46
N ASN A 150 2.23 13.35 14.50
CA ASN A 150 2.90 14.13 13.46
C ASN A 150 4.39 14.31 13.77
N TRP A 151 5.17 14.64 12.75
CA TRP A 151 6.52 15.12 12.97
C TRP A 151 6.50 16.55 13.50
N LEU A 152 7.52 16.91 14.27
CA LEU A 152 7.71 18.20 14.87
C LEU A 152 9.18 18.56 14.82
N SER A 153 9.50 19.75 14.35
CA SER A 153 10.91 20.14 14.20
C SER A 153 11.50 20.87 15.41
N GLY A 154 10.68 21.55 16.19
CA GLY A 154 11.09 22.51 17.21
C GLY A 154 11.32 23.91 16.66
N VAL A 155 11.19 24.11 15.34
CA VAL A 155 11.31 25.42 14.69
C VAL A 155 9.91 26.04 14.55
N PRO A 156 9.55 27.06 15.35
CA PRO A 156 8.17 27.51 15.50
C PRO A 156 7.47 27.88 14.20
N PHE A 157 8.14 28.57 13.26
CA PHE A 157 7.51 28.97 12.02
C PHE A 157 7.18 27.79 11.08
N VAL A 158 8.01 26.71 11.13
CA VAL A 158 7.77 25.48 10.37
C VAL A 158 6.62 24.70 10.98
N ASP A 159 6.68 24.52 12.31
CA ASP A 159 5.70 23.72 13.04
C ASP A 159 4.32 24.39 13.04
N ASN A 160 4.26 25.71 13.17
CA ASN A 160 3.01 26.46 13.09
C ASN A 160 2.37 26.43 11.69
N ALA A 161 3.17 26.45 10.63
CA ALA A 161 2.67 26.31 9.28
C ALA A 161 2.12 24.91 8.99
N HIS A 162 2.67 23.87 9.65
CA HIS A 162 2.32 22.48 9.44
C HIS A 162 1.21 21.98 10.39
N LEU A 163 1.26 22.36 11.67
CA LEU A 163 0.39 21.84 12.73
C LEU A 163 -0.46 22.91 13.42
N GLY A 164 -0.26 24.17 13.08
CA GLY A 164 -0.83 25.29 13.84
C GLY A 164 -0.04 25.59 15.11
N ASP A 165 -0.50 26.58 15.87
CA ASP A 165 0.21 27.07 17.06
C ASP A 165 0.30 26.00 18.15
N GLN A 166 1.50 25.47 18.33
CA GLN A 166 1.80 24.43 19.32
C GLN A 166 1.74 24.96 20.76
N SER A 167 1.73 26.28 20.97
CA SER A 167 1.59 26.89 22.29
C SER A 167 0.19 26.74 22.87
N THR A 168 -0.81 26.54 22.04
CA THR A 168 -2.23 26.40 22.43
C THR A 168 -2.63 24.99 22.82
N LEU A 169 -1.74 24.01 22.63
CA LEU A 169 -2.04 22.61 22.94
C LEU A 169 -2.32 22.39 24.43
N PRO A 170 -3.23 21.44 24.76
CA PRO A 170 -3.42 20.99 26.14
C PRO A 170 -2.11 20.48 26.77
N LYS A 171 -1.97 20.66 28.07
CA LYS A 171 -0.77 20.27 28.83
C LYS A 171 -0.40 18.79 28.61
N SER A 172 -1.39 17.89 28.55
CA SER A 172 -1.20 16.47 28.31
C SER A 172 -0.54 16.13 26.97
N LEU A 173 -0.73 16.96 25.94
CA LEU A 173 -0.09 16.79 24.64
C LEU A 173 1.28 17.48 24.58
N LYS A 174 1.45 18.61 25.25
CA LYS A 174 2.75 19.30 25.36
C LYS A 174 3.78 18.48 26.12
N GLU A 175 3.35 17.87 27.22
CA GLU A 175 4.20 17.08 28.13
C GLU A 175 4.17 15.58 27.80
N ASN A 176 3.74 15.22 26.58
CA ASN A 176 3.75 13.82 26.16
C ASN A 176 5.19 13.28 26.14
N PRO A 177 5.46 12.11 26.77
CA PRO A 177 6.81 11.53 26.83
C PRO A 177 7.41 11.20 25.46
N GLY A 178 6.56 10.98 24.44
CA GLY A 178 6.99 10.76 23.08
C GLY A 178 7.38 12.02 22.30
N ARG A 179 7.16 13.21 22.87
CA ARG A 179 7.51 14.49 22.23
C ARG A 179 9.02 14.71 22.26
N ASN A 180 9.58 15.02 21.11
CA ASN A 180 10.97 15.43 20.98
C ASN A 180 11.17 16.37 19.77
N GLU A 181 12.21 17.17 19.83
CA GLU A 181 12.50 18.21 18.85
C GLU A 181 14.00 18.13 18.52
N TYR A 182 14.31 17.78 17.26
CA TYR A 182 15.71 17.61 16.83
C TYR A 182 16.22 18.74 15.96
N TYR A 183 15.40 19.79 15.71
CA TYR A 183 15.79 20.99 14.95
C TYR A 183 16.39 20.65 13.57
N PHE A 184 15.88 19.62 12.92
CA PHE A 184 16.41 19.07 11.66
C PHE A 184 17.86 18.55 11.73
N LEU A 185 18.50 18.48 12.88
CA LEU A 185 19.91 18.11 12.99
C LEU A 185 20.23 16.74 12.38
N PRO A 186 19.49 15.64 12.65
CA PRO A 186 19.75 14.36 12.01
C PRO A 186 19.57 14.41 10.50
N LEU A 187 18.58 15.16 10.00
CA LEU A 187 18.34 15.32 8.57
C LEU A 187 19.48 16.06 7.88
N ILE A 188 19.92 17.18 8.46
CA ILE A 188 21.01 18.00 7.92
C ILE A 188 22.30 17.19 7.88
N LEU A 189 22.65 16.51 8.99
CA LEU A 189 23.85 15.67 9.05
C LEU A 189 23.77 14.51 8.05
N GLY A 190 22.61 13.90 7.88
CA GLY A 190 22.39 12.85 6.87
C GLY A 190 22.60 13.37 5.45
N ILE A 191 22.08 14.55 5.12
CA ILE A 191 22.27 15.19 3.81
C ILE A 191 23.75 15.53 3.58
N ILE A 192 24.41 16.13 4.55
CA ILE A 192 25.85 16.45 4.46
C ILE A 192 26.67 15.17 4.25
N GLY A 193 26.39 14.12 5.02
CA GLY A 193 27.02 12.83 4.91
C GLY A 193 26.80 12.19 3.52
N MET A 194 25.58 12.28 3.01
CA MET A 194 25.26 11.79 1.66
C MET A 194 26.04 12.55 0.58
N ILE A 195 26.09 13.88 0.64
CA ILE A 195 26.84 14.70 -0.31
C ILE A 195 28.34 14.35 -0.25
N TYR A 196 28.90 14.26 0.96
CA TYR A 196 30.30 13.85 1.13
C TYR A 196 30.57 12.48 0.54
N HIS A 197 29.68 11.51 0.77
CA HIS A 197 29.79 10.16 0.25
C HIS A 197 29.75 10.13 -1.28
N PHE A 198 28.86 10.91 -1.91
CA PHE A 198 28.83 11.03 -3.38
C PHE A 198 30.10 11.67 -3.97
N VAL A 199 30.73 12.58 -3.25
CA VAL A 199 31.96 13.23 -3.69
C VAL A 199 33.18 12.30 -3.57
N LYS A 200 33.26 11.53 -2.46
CA LYS A 200 34.46 10.73 -2.15
C LYS A 200 34.36 9.27 -2.61
N HIS A 201 33.16 8.65 -2.49
CA HIS A 201 32.93 7.22 -2.75
C HIS A 201 31.65 7.02 -3.57
N ARG A 202 31.66 7.53 -4.79
CA ARG A 202 30.46 7.61 -5.64
C ARG A 202 29.77 6.27 -5.87
N GLN A 203 30.52 5.18 -6.05
CA GLN A 203 29.94 3.84 -6.28
C GLN A 203 29.19 3.34 -5.05
N ASP A 204 29.79 3.43 -3.88
CA ASP A 204 29.19 3.02 -2.63
C ASP A 204 27.99 3.91 -2.28
N ALA A 205 28.07 5.22 -2.57
CA ALA A 205 26.97 6.15 -2.38
C ALA A 205 25.71 5.76 -3.16
N TRP A 206 25.86 5.27 -4.40
CA TRP A 206 24.73 4.77 -5.19
C TRP A 206 24.13 3.51 -4.59
N ILE A 207 24.95 2.59 -4.06
CA ILE A 207 24.46 1.37 -3.40
C ILE A 207 23.64 1.73 -2.15
N VAL A 208 24.17 2.63 -1.31
CA VAL A 208 23.48 3.09 -0.10
C VAL A 208 22.18 3.82 -0.43
N LEU A 209 22.19 4.71 -1.43
CA LEU A 209 20.98 5.41 -1.87
C LEU A 209 19.94 4.44 -2.42
N LEU A 210 20.37 3.48 -3.26
CA LEU A 210 19.45 2.46 -3.79
C LEU A 210 18.84 1.63 -2.66
N LEU A 211 19.67 1.19 -1.71
CA LEU A 211 19.20 0.46 -0.54
C LEU A 211 18.16 1.27 0.24
N PHE A 212 18.43 2.55 0.51
CA PHE A 212 17.50 3.45 1.19
C PHE A 212 16.16 3.60 0.42
N LEU A 213 16.21 3.78 -0.90
CA LEU A 213 15.01 3.90 -1.72
C LEU A 213 14.22 2.58 -1.78
N MET A 214 14.92 1.43 -1.88
CA MET A 214 14.25 0.13 -1.97
C MET A 214 13.63 -0.30 -0.63
N THR A 215 14.29 -0.04 0.49
CA THR A 215 13.76 -0.37 1.82
C THR A 215 12.70 0.62 2.32
N GLY A 216 12.65 1.81 1.76
CA GLY A 216 11.67 2.84 2.10
C GLY A 216 10.57 2.95 1.04
N PHE A 217 10.85 3.71 -0.01
CA PHE A 217 9.86 4.09 -1.01
C PHE A 217 9.29 2.91 -1.82
N ALA A 218 10.16 1.97 -2.25
CA ALA A 218 9.70 0.83 -3.04
C ALA A 218 8.74 -0.09 -2.25
N ILE A 219 8.92 -0.21 -0.93
CA ILE A 219 8.01 -0.99 -0.08
C ILE A 219 6.60 -0.40 -0.12
N ILE A 220 6.45 0.92 -0.12
CA ILE A 220 5.12 1.56 -0.17
C ILE A 220 4.43 1.26 -1.50
N LEU A 221 5.18 1.32 -2.59
CA LEU A 221 4.68 0.97 -3.92
C LEU A 221 4.21 -0.50 -3.97
N TYR A 222 4.98 -1.40 -3.38
CA TYR A 222 4.71 -2.83 -3.38
C TYR A 222 3.53 -3.22 -2.48
N LEU A 223 3.50 -2.76 -1.23
CA LEU A 223 2.49 -3.16 -0.25
C LEU A 223 1.09 -2.62 -0.57
N ASN A 224 0.99 -1.52 -1.29
CA ASN A 224 -0.29 -0.87 -1.62
C ASN A 224 -1.27 -0.82 -0.44
N GLN A 225 -0.81 -0.28 0.68
CA GLN A 225 -1.54 -0.32 1.95
C GLN A 225 -2.86 0.43 1.88
N THR A 226 -3.91 -0.22 2.40
CA THR A 226 -5.23 0.41 2.56
C THR A 226 -5.23 1.40 3.72
N PRO A 227 -6.11 2.42 3.71
CA PRO A 227 -6.27 3.32 4.85
C PRO A 227 -6.86 2.60 6.06
N PHE A 228 -6.50 3.07 7.23
CA PHE A 228 -6.96 2.54 8.52
C PHE A 228 -8.46 2.79 8.77
#